data_7db6db45c42735ce5e2d56e6b922ee48
#
_entry.id   7db6db45c42735ce5e2d56e6b922ee48
#
_cell.length_a   1.000
_cell.length_b   1.000
_cell.length_c   1.000
_cell.angle_alpha   90.00
_cell.angle_beta   90.00
_cell.angle_gamma   90.00
#
_symmetry.space_group_name_H-M   'P 1'
#
loop_
_entity.id
_entity.type
_entity.pdbx_description
1 polymer ?
#
loop_
_entity_poly.entity_id
_entity_poly.type
_entity_poly.pdbx_seq_one_letter_code
_entity_poly.pdbx_strand_id
1 'polypeptide(L)'
;QVFEAFLDGKQGWVENNIDACEMMGYCHSALQQKDEELQAYLQSFRYDAPRAELCCDIGKYFFDEKRWKEAVFWYETALHRTRDDKSGAFVRVDCYGYLPAIQLCVCYWQLHDRQASMHYNDIAGRYKPDSIADNKIENFSGMHPSEFRMYS
;
A
#
# COMPACT_ATOMS: atom_id res chain seq x y z
N GLN A 1 15.04 18.26 0.30
CA GLN A 1 15.45 19.54 -0.32
C GLN A 1 15.51 19.46 -1.84
N VAL A 2 16.24 18.49 -2.42
CA VAL A 2 16.37 18.35 -3.88
C VAL A 2 15.01 18.05 -4.53
N PHE A 3 14.22 17.13 -3.97
CA PHE A 3 12.89 16.80 -4.47
C PHE A 3 11.89 17.94 -4.26
N GLU A 4 11.99 18.69 -3.18
CA GLU A 4 11.15 19.85 -2.93
C GLU A 4 11.38 20.95 -3.98
N ALA A 5 12.63 21.26 -4.31
CA ALA A 5 12.97 22.21 -5.36
C ALA A 5 12.44 21.77 -6.74
N PHE A 6 12.46 20.46 -7.03
CA PHE A 6 11.89 19.88 -8.24
C PHE A 6 10.36 20.06 -8.28
N LEU A 7 9.66 19.81 -7.18
CA LEU A 7 8.21 19.93 -7.09
C LEU A 7 7.73 21.38 -7.21
N ASP A 8 8.51 22.34 -6.71
CA ASP A 8 8.21 23.77 -6.82
C ASP A 8 8.46 24.31 -8.23
N GLY A 9 9.29 23.62 -9.02
CA GLY A 9 9.56 23.96 -10.40
C GLY A 9 8.35 23.62 -11.31
N LYS A 10 7.81 24.61 -11.99
CA LYS A 10 6.65 24.44 -12.88
C LYS A 10 6.91 23.62 -14.14
N GLN A 11 8.12 23.12 -14.32
CA GLN A 11 8.58 22.44 -15.55
C GLN A 11 8.60 20.92 -15.45
N GLY A 12 8.23 20.34 -14.30
CA GLY A 12 8.15 18.89 -14.13
C GLY A 12 6.88 18.32 -14.77
N TRP A 13 6.97 17.12 -15.31
CA TRP A 13 5.79 16.36 -15.70
C TRP A 13 5.04 15.89 -14.46
N VAL A 14 3.70 15.79 -14.54
CA VAL A 14 2.86 15.32 -13.44
C VAL A 14 3.39 14.00 -12.85
N GLU A 15 3.77 13.06 -13.72
CA GLU A 15 4.33 11.77 -13.31
C GLU A 15 5.62 11.93 -12.49
N ASN A 16 6.55 12.75 -12.95
CA ASN A 16 7.80 12.99 -12.24
C ASN A 16 7.58 13.65 -10.87
N ASN A 17 6.59 14.53 -10.77
CA ASN A 17 6.24 15.16 -9.50
C ASN A 17 5.66 14.15 -8.51
N ILE A 18 4.82 13.22 -8.98
CA ILE A 18 4.27 12.16 -8.14
C ILE A 18 5.38 11.20 -7.68
N ASP A 19 6.27 10.80 -8.59
CA ASP A 19 7.41 9.95 -8.26
C ASP A 19 8.35 10.63 -7.26
N ALA A 20 8.56 11.93 -7.38
CA ALA A 20 9.35 12.70 -6.43
C ALA A 20 8.71 12.70 -5.02
N CYS A 21 7.40 12.87 -4.92
CA CYS A 21 6.68 12.77 -3.65
C CYS A 21 6.83 11.39 -3.01
N GLU A 22 6.71 10.32 -3.81
CA GLU A 22 6.89 8.95 -3.34
C GLU A 22 8.31 8.73 -2.81
N MET A 23 9.32 9.19 -3.55
CA MET A 23 10.73 9.09 -3.14
C MET A 23 11.03 9.89 -1.87
N MET A 24 10.45 11.08 -1.73
CA MET A 24 10.53 11.85 -0.48
C MET A 24 9.96 11.05 0.69
N GLY A 25 8.80 10.42 0.51
CA GLY A 25 8.20 9.56 1.52
C GLY A 25 9.13 8.41 1.93
N TYR A 26 9.77 7.75 0.98
CA TYR A 26 10.74 6.68 1.27
C TYR A 26 11.96 7.20 2.06
N CYS A 27 12.47 8.37 1.71
CA CYS A 27 13.57 8.99 2.44
C CYS A 27 13.18 9.30 3.88
N HIS A 28 12.00 9.88 4.10
CA HIS A 28 11.51 10.18 5.45
C HIS A 28 11.22 8.89 6.24
N SER A 29 10.71 7.87 5.59
CA SER A 29 10.51 6.55 6.21
C SER A 29 11.83 5.95 6.70
N ALA A 30 12.88 6.01 5.87
CA ALA A 30 14.21 5.53 6.24
C ALA A 30 14.82 6.31 7.42
N LEU A 31 14.48 7.60 7.55
CA LEU A 31 14.88 8.46 8.64
C LEU A 31 13.95 8.40 9.86
N GLN A 32 12.93 7.55 9.82
CA GLN A 32 11.90 7.42 10.85
C GLN A 32 11.14 8.72 11.15
N GLN A 33 11.02 9.59 10.16
CA GLN A 33 10.28 10.85 10.22
C GLN A 33 8.83 10.60 9.78
N LYS A 34 8.01 10.12 10.69
CA LYS A 34 6.66 9.59 10.40
C LYS A 34 5.70 10.64 9.84
N ASP A 35 5.69 11.83 10.41
CA ASP A 35 4.78 12.90 9.96
C ASP A 35 5.18 13.39 8.56
N GLU A 36 6.47 13.58 8.34
CA GLU A 36 7.02 13.99 7.05
C GLU A 36 6.82 12.93 5.97
N GLU A 37 6.95 11.65 6.33
CA GLU A 37 6.68 10.52 5.44
C GLU A 37 5.25 10.60 4.90
N LEU A 38 4.26 10.68 5.78
CA LEU A 38 2.85 10.75 5.38
C LEU A 38 2.54 12.01 4.57
N GLN A 39 3.08 13.15 4.99
CA GLN A 39 2.91 14.40 4.26
C GLN A 39 3.46 14.33 2.85
N ALA A 40 4.63 13.71 2.65
CA ALA A 40 5.23 13.53 1.34
C ALA A 40 4.31 12.72 0.41
N TYR A 41 3.77 11.59 0.88
CA TYR A 41 2.82 10.81 0.08
C TYR A 41 1.56 11.60 -0.27
N LEU A 42 0.96 12.28 0.70
CA LEU A 42 -0.26 13.06 0.51
C LEU A 42 -0.04 14.25 -0.44
N GLN A 43 1.16 14.82 -0.49
CA GLN A 43 1.51 15.91 -1.38
C GLN A 43 1.33 15.55 -2.85
N SER A 44 1.49 14.28 -3.22
CA SER A 44 1.29 13.81 -4.59
C SER A 44 -0.12 14.07 -5.13
N PHE A 45 -1.11 14.16 -4.24
CA PHE A 45 -2.52 14.38 -4.60
C PHE A 45 -2.80 15.76 -5.18
N ARG A 46 -1.85 16.68 -5.08
CA ARG A 46 -1.90 17.98 -5.78
C ARG A 46 -1.80 17.83 -7.29
N TYR A 47 -1.21 16.75 -7.76
CA TYR A 47 -0.87 16.54 -9.16
C TYR A 47 -1.86 15.64 -9.87
N ASP A 48 -2.34 14.60 -9.19
CA ASP A 48 -3.34 13.68 -9.72
C ASP A 48 -4.00 12.89 -8.59
N ALA A 49 -5.08 12.19 -8.92
CA ALA A 49 -5.73 11.24 -8.01
C ALA A 49 -4.74 10.15 -7.58
N PRO A 50 -4.88 9.61 -6.34
CA PRO A 50 -3.93 8.62 -5.83
C PRO A 50 -3.90 7.35 -6.68
N ARG A 51 -2.70 6.92 -7.01
CA ARG A 51 -2.43 5.63 -7.68
C ARG A 51 -2.42 4.51 -6.67
N ALA A 52 -2.55 3.27 -7.17
CA ALA A 52 -2.48 2.10 -6.30
C ALA A 52 -1.15 2.02 -5.52
N GLU A 53 -0.03 2.41 -6.13
CA GLU A 53 1.28 2.45 -5.48
C GLU A 53 1.27 3.37 -4.25
N LEU A 54 0.79 4.59 -4.39
CA LEU A 54 0.68 5.54 -3.29
C LEU A 54 -0.31 5.06 -2.23
N CYS A 55 -1.43 4.48 -2.65
CA CYS A 55 -2.40 3.90 -1.72
C CYS A 55 -1.78 2.77 -0.90
N CYS A 56 -0.95 1.92 -1.52
CA CYS A 56 -0.23 0.86 -0.83
C CYS A 56 0.83 1.41 0.13
N ASP A 57 1.55 2.45 -0.25
CA ASP A 57 2.56 3.09 0.61
C ASP A 57 1.92 3.72 1.85
N ILE A 58 0.80 4.42 1.67
CA ILE A 58 0.04 5.00 2.79
C ILE A 58 -0.61 3.89 3.63
N GLY A 59 -1.15 2.86 2.99
CA GLY A 59 -1.67 1.67 3.67
C GLY A 59 -0.61 1.01 4.54
N LYS A 60 0.60 0.85 4.02
CA LYS A 60 1.75 0.33 4.78
C LYS A 60 2.11 1.22 5.97
N TYR A 61 2.12 2.53 5.78
CA TYR A 61 2.35 3.47 6.87
C TYR A 61 1.41 3.20 8.06
N PHE A 62 0.11 3.11 7.82
CA PHE A 62 -0.87 2.83 8.87
C PHE A 62 -0.78 1.39 9.39
N PHE A 63 -0.47 0.44 8.52
CA PHE A 63 -0.26 -0.96 8.91
C PHE A 63 0.89 -1.08 9.92
N ASP A 64 2.02 -0.43 9.66
CA ASP A 64 3.18 -0.43 10.54
C ASP A 64 2.88 0.24 11.90
N GLU A 65 1.99 1.22 11.93
CA GLU A 65 1.49 1.87 13.13
C GLU A 65 0.36 1.06 13.83
N LYS A 66 0.00 -0.11 13.30
CA LYS A 66 -1.11 -0.95 13.77
C LYS A 66 -2.46 -0.25 13.75
N ARG A 67 -2.60 0.73 12.89
CA ARG A 67 -3.87 1.42 12.63
C ARG A 67 -4.62 0.70 11.51
N TRP A 68 -5.22 -0.42 11.88
CA TRP A 68 -5.79 -1.39 10.95
C TRP A 68 -6.95 -0.84 10.12
N LYS A 69 -7.80 0.00 10.70
CA LYS A 69 -8.94 0.60 9.99
C LYS A 69 -8.49 1.55 8.89
N GLU A 70 -7.51 2.39 9.17
CA GLU A 70 -6.95 3.31 8.19
C GLU A 70 -6.17 2.53 7.10
N ALA A 71 -5.42 1.52 7.50
CA ALA A 71 -4.74 0.64 6.55
C ALA A 71 -5.75 -0.04 5.61
N VAL A 72 -6.85 -0.55 6.13
CA VAL A 72 -7.95 -1.13 5.33
C VAL A 72 -8.46 -0.14 4.30
N PHE A 73 -8.75 1.10 4.70
CA PHE A 73 -9.24 2.13 3.78
C PHE A 73 -8.29 2.31 2.58
N TRP A 74 -7.00 2.43 2.83
CA TRP A 74 -6.03 2.68 1.77
C TRP A 74 -5.76 1.46 0.89
N TYR A 75 -5.71 0.26 1.46
CA TYR A 75 -5.56 -0.96 0.66
C TYR A 75 -6.82 -1.28 -0.16
N GLU A 76 -8.02 -1.04 0.36
CA GLU A 76 -9.26 -1.17 -0.42
C GLU A 76 -9.29 -0.15 -1.56
N THR A 77 -8.86 1.08 -1.30
CA THR A 77 -8.72 2.12 -2.33
C THR A 77 -7.76 1.65 -3.42
N ALA A 78 -6.61 1.06 -3.07
CA ALA A 78 -5.67 0.51 -4.04
C ALA A 78 -6.32 -0.53 -4.97
N LEU A 79 -7.13 -1.44 -4.43
CA LEU A 79 -7.83 -2.47 -5.22
C LEU A 79 -8.83 -1.89 -6.22
N HIS A 80 -9.38 -0.71 -5.96
CA HIS A 80 -10.32 -0.02 -6.85
C HIS A 80 -9.63 0.86 -7.88
N ARG A 81 -8.30 1.00 -7.84
CA ARG A 81 -7.56 1.78 -8.83
C ARG A 81 -7.29 0.96 -10.09
N THR A 82 -7.46 1.62 -11.23
CA THR A 82 -7.13 1.03 -12.54
C THR A 82 -5.69 1.35 -12.88
N ARG A 83 -4.98 0.36 -13.39
CA ARG A 83 -3.64 0.54 -13.92
C ARG A 83 -3.67 1.37 -15.19
N ASP A 84 -2.86 2.42 -15.24
CA ASP A 84 -2.66 3.22 -16.43
C ASP A 84 -1.28 2.94 -17.04
N ASP A 85 -1.25 2.07 -18.06
CA ASP A 85 -0.02 1.70 -18.74
C ASP A 85 0.47 2.75 -19.74
N LYS A 86 -0.33 3.81 -20.00
CA LYS A 86 -0.03 4.84 -20.98
C LYS A 86 0.67 6.07 -20.39
N SER A 87 0.66 6.21 -19.07
CA SER A 87 1.19 7.39 -18.40
C SER A 87 2.72 7.50 -18.45
N GLY A 88 3.43 6.42 -18.76
CA GLY A 88 4.89 6.35 -18.67
C GLY A 88 5.43 6.24 -17.25
N ALA A 89 4.56 6.16 -16.27
CA ALA A 89 4.93 5.99 -14.87
C ALA A 89 5.51 4.60 -14.60
N PHE A 90 6.38 4.50 -13.60
CA PHE A 90 6.84 3.21 -13.09
C PHE A 90 5.70 2.51 -12.36
N VAL A 91 5.30 1.34 -12.85
CA VAL A 91 4.15 0.59 -12.33
C VAL A 91 4.63 -0.57 -11.46
N ARG A 92 4.20 -0.59 -10.19
CA ARG A 92 4.34 -1.75 -9.30
C ARG A 92 3.07 -2.61 -9.40
N VAL A 93 3.11 -3.62 -10.26
CA VAL A 93 1.95 -4.45 -10.63
C VAL A 93 1.24 -5.04 -9.41
N ASP A 94 1.98 -5.49 -8.41
CA ASP A 94 1.42 -6.10 -7.20
C ASP A 94 0.52 -5.13 -6.40
N CYS A 95 0.72 -3.82 -6.54
CA CYS A 95 -0.12 -2.82 -5.89
C CYS A 95 -1.55 -2.76 -6.44
N TYR A 96 -1.79 -3.33 -7.62
CA TYR A 96 -3.10 -3.39 -8.28
C TYR A 96 -3.87 -4.68 -7.99
N GLY A 97 -3.38 -5.53 -7.14
CA GLY A 97 -4.06 -6.79 -6.85
C GLY A 97 -3.52 -7.53 -5.65
N TYR A 98 -2.43 -8.25 -5.82
CA TYR A 98 -1.94 -9.17 -4.79
C TYR A 98 -1.60 -8.48 -3.46
N LEU A 99 -0.78 -7.43 -3.50
CA LEU A 99 -0.27 -6.78 -2.29
C LEU A 99 -1.40 -6.21 -1.41
N PRO A 100 -2.30 -5.35 -1.92
CA PRO A 100 -3.39 -4.86 -1.09
C PRO A 100 -4.31 -5.98 -0.59
N ALA A 101 -4.58 -7.02 -1.40
CA ALA A 101 -5.44 -8.13 -0.99
C ALA A 101 -4.84 -8.91 0.19
N ILE A 102 -3.55 -9.26 0.13
CA ILE A 102 -2.92 -9.99 1.22
C ILE A 102 -2.79 -9.14 2.50
N GLN A 103 -2.55 -7.85 2.36
CA GLN A 103 -2.50 -6.94 3.51
C GLN A 103 -3.89 -6.73 4.15
N LEU A 104 -4.93 -6.65 3.33
CA LEU A 104 -6.32 -6.61 3.83
C LEU A 104 -6.68 -7.87 4.61
N CYS A 105 -6.26 -9.04 4.13
CA CYS A 105 -6.43 -10.29 4.87
C CYS A 105 -5.89 -10.15 6.30
N VAL A 106 -4.66 -9.65 6.44
CA VAL A 106 -4.03 -9.46 7.75
C VAL A 106 -4.76 -8.40 8.59
N CYS A 107 -5.10 -7.25 7.99
CA CYS A 107 -5.81 -6.17 8.69
C CYS A 107 -7.14 -6.63 9.26
N TYR A 108 -7.96 -7.31 8.46
CA TYR A 108 -9.26 -7.82 8.90
C TYR A 108 -9.13 -8.91 9.96
N TRP A 109 -8.09 -9.73 9.87
CA TRP A 109 -7.79 -10.67 10.95
C TRP A 109 -7.53 -9.95 12.27
N GLN A 110 -6.72 -8.90 12.24
CA GLN A 110 -6.42 -8.07 13.42
C GLN A 110 -7.68 -7.37 13.97
N LEU A 111 -8.62 -7.04 13.09
CA LEU A 111 -9.92 -6.44 13.46
C LEU A 111 -10.95 -7.48 13.91
N HIS A 112 -10.57 -8.75 14.00
CA HIS A 112 -11.45 -9.88 14.36
C HIS A 112 -12.61 -10.12 13.37
N ASP A 113 -12.49 -9.63 12.14
CA ASP A 113 -13.41 -9.93 11.05
C ASP A 113 -12.85 -11.09 10.21
N ARG A 114 -13.11 -12.30 10.70
CA ARG A 114 -12.62 -13.52 10.06
C ARG A 114 -13.17 -13.72 8.65
N GLN A 115 -14.45 -13.38 8.43
CA GLN A 115 -15.09 -13.55 7.13
C GLN A 115 -14.42 -12.66 6.07
N ALA A 116 -14.22 -11.38 6.36
CA ALA A 116 -13.54 -10.47 5.47
C ALA A 116 -12.08 -10.88 5.25
N SER A 117 -11.39 -11.33 6.29
CA SER A 117 -10.02 -11.85 6.19
C SER A 117 -9.92 -13.01 5.20
N MET A 118 -10.82 -13.99 5.29
CA MET A 118 -10.86 -15.13 4.36
C MET A 118 -11.18 -14.69 2.93
N HIS A 119 -12.11 -13.76 2.76
CA HIS A 119 -12.46 -13.22 1.45
C HIS A 119 -11.25 -12.60 0.75
N TYR A 120 -10.48 -11.77 1.45
CA TYR A 120 -9.29 -11.15 0.85
C TYR A 120 -8.13 -12.12 0.64
N ASN A 121 -8.03 -13.17 1.45
CA ASN A 121 -7.08 -14.24 1.18
C ASN A 121 -7.40 -14.98 -0.12
N ASP A 122 -8.67 -15.27 -0.38
CA ASP A 122 -9.11 -15.90 -1.63
C ASP A 122 -8.79 -15.00 -2.84
N ILE A 123 -9.02 -13.70 -2.70
CA ILE A 123 -8.66 -12.72 -3.74
C ILE A 123 -7.16 -12.73 -3.99
N ALA A 124 -6.33 -12.70 -2.95
CA ALA A 124 -4.88 -12.76 -3.08
C ALA A 124 -4.43 -14.05 -3.78
N GLY A 125 -5.03 -15.17 -3.44
CA GLY A 125 -4.74 -16.47 -4.07
C GLY A 125 -5.06 -16.50 -5.57
N ARG A 126 -6.05 -15.76 -6.03
CA ARG A 126 -6.37 -15.64 -7.46
C ARG A 126 -5.29 -14.88 -8.24
N TYR A 127 -4.60 -13.94 -7.60
CA TYR A 127 -3.50 -13.20 -8.22
C TYR A 127 -2.21 -14.02 -8.25
N LYS A 128 -1.92 -14.79 -7.21
CA LYS A 128 -0.72 -15.65 -7.11
C LYS A 128 -1.11 -17.02 -6.53
N PRO A 129 -1.66 -17.94 -7.37
CA PRO A 129 -2.14 -19.26 -6.91
C PRO A 129 -1.06 -20.10 -6.22
N ASP A 130 0.18 -20.02 -6.68
CA ASP A 130 1.32 -20.77 -6.15
C ASP A 130 2.00 -20.06 -4.95
N SER A 131 1.43 -18.96 -4.50
CA SER A 131 2.01 -18.22 -3.36
C SER A 131 1.58 -18.82 -2.02
N ILE A 132 2.34 -18.50 -0.99
CA ILE A 132 2.07 -18.88 0.40
C ILE A 132 0.67 -18.42 0.88
N ALA A 133 0.00 -17.54 0.12
CA ALA A 133 -1.35 -17.07 0.44
C ALA A 133 -2.37 -18.22 0.56
N ASP A 134 -2.32 -19.20 -0.35
CA ASP A 134 -3.26 -20.33 -0.31
C ASP A 134 -3.08 -21.20 0.93
N ASN A 135 -1.88 -21.27 1.48
CA ASN A 135 -1.57 -22.05 2.68
C ASN A 135 -1.80 -21.25 3.98
N LYS A 136 -1.97 -19.92 3.89
CA LYS A 136 -2.07 -19.07 5.08
C LYS A 136 -3.34 -19.32 5.89
N ILE A 137 -4.48 -19.59 5.26
CA ILE A 137 -5.74 -19.76 5.98
C ILE A 137 -5.79 -21.06 6.78
N GLU A 138 -5.30 -22.17 6.22
CA GLU A 138 -5.26 -23.43 6.96
C GLU A 138 -4.41 -23.29 8.22
N ASN A 139 -3.36 -22.47 8.16
CA ASN A 139 -2.49 -22.19 9.28
C ASN A 139 -3.05 -21.14 10.25
N PHE A 140 -3.94 -20.23 9.80
CA PHE A 140 -4.50 -19.16 10.63
C PHE A 140 -5.47 -19.63 11.71
N SER A 141 -6.06 -20.80 11.57
CA SER A 141 -7.05 -21.30 12.53
C SER A 141 -6.45 -21.54 13.93
N GLY A 142 -5.13 -21.64 14.05
CA GLY A 142 -4.43 -21.81 15.30
C GLY A 142 -3.41 -20.72 15.67
N MET A 143 -3.21 -19.72 14.80
CA MET A 143 -2.18 -18.69 14.99
C MET A 143 -2.67 -17.49 15.80
N HIS A 144 -1.82 -16.98 16.67
CA HIS A 144 -2.05 -15.72 17.37
C HIS A 144 -1.83 -14.54 16.41
N PRO A 145 -2.64 -13.46 16.48
CA PRO A 145 -2.53 -12.30 15.57
C PRO A 145 -1.13 -11.68 15.45
N SER A 146 -0.30 -11.78 16.49
CA SER A 146 1.09 -11.29 16.47
C SER A 146 2.01 -12.05 15.50
N GLU A 147 1.65 -13.26 15.13
CA GLU A 147 2.45 -14.13 14.26
C GLU A 147 2.33 -13.76 12.77
N PHE A 148 1.32 -12.97 12.40
CA PHE A 148 1.13 -12.50 11.03
C PHE A 148 2.22 -11.55 10.54
N ARG A 149 3.01 -10.99 11.42
CA ARG A 149 4.12 -10.09 11.04
C ARG A 149 5.18 -10.77 10.18
N MET A 150 5.27 -12.09 10.23
CA MET A 150 6.25 -12.86 9.46
C MET A 150 5.89 -12.96 7.97
N TYR A 151 4.68 -12.54 7.59
CA TYR A 151 4.15 -12.70 6.24
C TYR A 151 3.84 -11.36 5.53
N SER A 152 4.12 -10.24 6.18
CA SER A 152 3.90 -8.89 5.62
C SER A 152 5.14 -8.31 4.91
#